data_1dae94e2f4fcecf6c20cf65f52a85e8c
#
_entry.id   1dae94e2f4fcecf6c20cf65f52a85e8c
#
_cell.length_a   1.000
_cell.length_b   1.000
_cell.length_c   1.000
_cell.angle_alpha   90.00
_cell.angle_beta   90.00
_cell.angle_gamma   90.00
#
_symmetry.space_group_name_H-M   'P 1'
#
loop_
_entity.id
_entity.type
_entity.pdbx_description
1 polymer ?
#
loop_
_entity_poly.entity_id
_entity_poly.type
_entity_poly.pdbx_seq_one_letter_code
_entity_poly.pdbx_strand_id
1 'polypeptide(L)'
;ITLFLNCGMRLSELVGINISDINFKERKIKLLGKGNKERMIYLNDACIQSLQDYIESRENSILEPDALFLSKKGRRISRRRVEQIVEETLQATGLSGKGISVHKLRHTAATLMYQYGNVDTLTLKEILGHKSIATTEIYTHLSNDILKNAADSSPLANIKNKKK
;
A
#
# COMPACT_ATOMS: atom_id res chain seq x y z
N ILE A 1 -9.84 1.75 0.49
CA ILE A 1 -9.24 0.50 1.04
C ILE A 1 -8.23 -0.05 0.04
N THR A 2 -8.55 -0.14 -1.25
CA THR A 2 -7.68 -0.68 -2.31
C THR A 2 -6.26 -0.10 -2.26
N LEU A 3 -6.12 1.23 -2.15
CA LEU A 3 -4.81 1.88 -2.06
C LEU A 3 -4.03 1.50 -0.79
N PHE A 4 -4.70 1.33 0.35
CA PHE A 4 -4.01 0.90 1.57
C PHE A 4 -3.44 -0.51 1.42
N LEU A 5 -4.21 -1.44 0.85
CA LEU A 5 -3.83 -2.84 0.70
C LEU A 5 -2.82 -3.09 -0.42
N ASN A 6 -2.83 -2.28 -1.48
CA ASN A 6 -1.93 -2.48 -2.63
C ASN A 6 -0.68 -1.59 -2.60
N CYS A 7 -0.77 -0.41 -1.98
CA CYS A 7 0.34 0.55 -1.97
C CYS A 7 1.00 0.70 -0.61
N GLY A 8 0.39 0.19 0.45
CA GLY A 8 0.93 0.31 1.80
C GLY A 8 1.16 1.76 2.27
N MET A 9 0.40 2.73 1.75
CA MET A 9 0.58 4.15 2.10
C MET A 9 0.11 4.47 3.52
N ARG A 10 0.62 5.55 4.09
CA ARG A 10 0.17 6.07 5.39
C ARG A 10 -1.15 6.81 5.24
N LEU A 11 -1.95 6.86 6.31
CA LEU A 11 -3.20 7.63 6.33
C LEU A 11 -2.98 9.11 5.96
N SER A 12 -1.92 9.72 6.49
CA SER A 12 -1.58 11.11 6.18
C SER A 12 -1.19 11.32 4.72
N GLU A 13 -0.52 10.34 4.12
CA GLU A 13 -0.15 10.38 2.71
C GLU A 13 -1.40 10.28 1.83
N LEU A 14 -2.30 9.32 2.09
CA LEU A 14 -3.55 9.18 1.35
C LEU A 14 -4.39 10.47 1.38
N VAL A 15 -4.57 11.05 2.55
CA VAL A 15 -5.35 12.31 2.70
C VAL A 15 -4.69 13.48 1.97
N GLY A 16 -3.35 13.50 1.92
CA GLY A 16 -2.58 14.57 1.28
C GLY A 16 -2.53 14.55 -0.24
N ILE A 17 -2.96 13.46 -0.89
CA ILE A 17 -2.84 13.31 -2.35
C ILE A 17 -3.66 14.38 -3.08
N ASN A 18 -3.05 14.97 -4.10
CA ASN A 18 -3.71 15.81 -5.10
C ASN A 18 -3.96 15.00 -6.38
N ILE A 19 -4.88 15.47 -7.22
CA ILE A 19 -5.10 14.85 -8.54
C ILE A 19 -3.83 14.94 -9.39
N SER A 20 -3.13 16.06 -9.32
CA SER A 20 -1.86 16.29 -10.05
C SER A 20 -0.71 15.37 -9.63
N ASP A 21 -0.83 14.70 -8.47
CA ASP A 21 0.18 13.73 -8.01
C ASP A 21 0.07 12.38 -8.72
N ILE A 22 -1.01 12.16 -9.50
CA ILE A 22 -1.26 10.89 -10.19
C ILE A 22 -0.83 11.00 -11.66
N ASN A 23 0.06 10.12 -12.07
CA ASN A 23 0.38 9.91 -13.47
C ASN A 23 -0.21 8.58 -13.93
N PHE A 24 -1.39 8.64 -14.54
CA PHE A 24 -2.09 7.46 -15.06
C PHE A 24 -1.34 6.78 -16.20
N LYS A 25 -0.65 7.55 -17.06
CA LYS A 25 0.13 7.02 -18.19
C LYS A 25 1.31 6.18 -17.72
N GLU A 26 2.03 6.67 -16.71
CA GLU A 26 3.16 5.95 -16.12
C GLU A 26 2.75 5.05 -14.96
N ARG A 27 1.48 5.06 -14.58
CA ARG A 27 0.92 4.25 -13.49
C ARG A 27 1.64 4.50 -12.16
N LYS A 28 1.85 5.77 -11.85
CA LYS A 28 2.59 6.22 -10.66
C LYS A 28 1.79 7.23 -9.88
N ILE A 29 2.04 7.26 -8.59
CA ILE A 29 1.54 8.31 -7.70
C ILE A 29 2.70 8.84 -6.86
N LYS A 30 2.80 10.16 -6.77
CA LYS A 30 3.74 10.85 -5.91
C LYS A 30 3.14 11.01 -4.52
N LEU A 31 3.86 10.57 -3.51
CA LEU A 31 3.45 10.71 -2.11
C LEU A 31 4.43 11.61 -1.37
N LEU A 32 3.87 12.50 -0.56
CA LEU A 32 4.63 13.37 0.34
C LEU A 32 4.67 12.76 1.74
N GLY A 33 5.83 12.30 2.15
CA GLY A 33 6.06 11.66 3.45
C GLY A 33 6.48 12.64 4.55
N LYS A 34 6.80 12.10 5.73
CA LYS A 34 7.29 12.88 6.87
C LYS A 34 8.59 13.61 6.53
N GLY A 35 8.62 14.93 6.81
CA GLY A 35 9.77 15.79 6.53
C GLY A 35 9.88 16.20 5.07
N ASN A 36 8.74 16.32 4.40
CA ASN A 36 8.64 16.77 2.99
C ASN A 36 9.41 15.89 2.00
N LYS A 37 9.65 14.62 2.35
CA LYS A 37 10.31 13.67 1.45
C LYS A 37 9.28 13.06 0.49
N GLU A 38 9.54 13.24 -0.78
CA GLU A 38 8.75 12.63 -1.84
C GLU A 38 9.19 11.20 -2.09
N ARG A 39 8.22 10.34 -2.42
CA ARG A 39 8.46 9.02 -2.99
C ARG A 39 7.40 8.68 -4.03
N MET A 40 7.81 7.90 -5.01
CA MET A 40 6.90 7.39 -6.03
C MET A 40 6.43 5.99 -5.66
N ILE A 41 5.15 5.73 -5.90
CA ILE A 41 4.57 4.38 -5.80
C ILE A 41 3.99 4.01 -7.15
N TYR A 42 4.21 2.76 -7.59
CA TYR A 42 3.58 2.21 -8.76
C TYR A 42 2.17 1.70 -8.43
N LEU A 43 1.24 1.91 -9.35
CA LEU A 43 -0.16 1.53 -9.23
C LEU A 43 -0.44 0.31 -10.11
N ASN A 44 -0.99 -0.75 -9.51
CA ASN A 44 -1.50 -1.89 -10.26
C ASN A 44 -2.89 -1.59 -10.86
N ASP A 45 -3.42 -2.52 -11.67
CA ASP A 45 -4.70 -2.34 -12.35
C ASP A 45 -5.84 -2.06 -11.38
N ALA A 46 -5.89 -2.76 -10.25
CA ALA A 46 -6.92 -2.55 -9.23
C ALA A 46 -6.91 -1.12 -8.64
N CYS A 47 -5.71 -0.56 -8.44
CA CYS A 47 -5.55 0.82 -7.98
C CYS A 47 -5.97 1.82 -9.04
N ILE A 48 -5.54 1.64 -10.29
CA ILE A 48 -5.88 2.50 -11.43
C ILE A 48 -7.40 2.54 -11.62
N GLN A 49 -8.05 1.37 -11.71
CA GLN A 49 -9.49 1.28 -11.88
C GLN A 49 -10.23 1.97 -10.73
N SER A 50 -9.87 1.66 -9.48
CA SER A 50 -10.51 2.28 -8.31
C SER A 50 -10.35 3.80 -8.27
N LEU A 51 -9.23 4.33 -8.78
CA LEU A 51 -8.99 5.78 -8.84
C LEU A 51 -9.83 6.43 -9.95
N GLN A 52 -9.90 5.80 -11.12
CA GLN A 52 -10.71 6.29 -12.24
C GLN A 52 -12.19 6.31 -11.88
N ASP A 53 -12.73 5.19 -11.37
CA ASP A 53 -14.13 5.09 -10.93
C ASP A 53 -14.46 6.16 -9.87
N TYR A 54 -13.55 6.39 -8.92
CA TYR A 54 -13.74 7.42 -7.91
C TYR A 54 -13.72 8.82 -8.50
N ILE A 55 -12.77 9.15 -9.38
CA ILE A 55 -12.67 10.47 -10.00
C ILE A 55 -13.91 10.77 -10.86
N GLU A 56 -14.41 9.79 -11.60
CA GLU A 56 -15.64 9.90 -12.40
C GLU A 56 -16.89 10.12 -11.52
N SER A 57 -16.91 9.50 -10.33
CA SER A 57 -18.01 9.65 -9.37
C SER A 57 -17.99 10.93 -8.55
N ARG A 58 -16.99 11.80 -8.71
CA ARG A 58 -16.88 13.05 -7.94
C ARG A 58 -18.02 14.00 -8.28
N GLU A 59 -18.70 14.48 -7.25
CA GLU A 59 -19.77 15.46 -7.39
C GLU A 59 -19.26 16.82 -7.89
N ASN A 60 -20.15 17.61 -8.53
CA ASN A 60 -19.81 18.90 -9.13
C ASN A 60 -19.54 20.03 -8.11
N SER A 61 -19.95 19.87 -6.85
CA SER A 61 -19.75 20.89 -5.79
C SER A 61 -18.39 20.72 -5.11
N ILE A 62 -17.30 21.00 -5.83
CA ILE A 62 -15.94 20.84 -5.33
C ILE A 62 -15.40 22.19 -4.86
N LEU A 63 -15.09 22.31 -3.56
CA LEU A 63 -14.48 23.50 -2.96
C LEU A 63 -12.95 23.44 -2.98
N GLU A 64 -12.38 22.26 -2.96
CA GLU A 64 -10.93 22.02 -3.05
C GLU A 64 -10.64 21.09 -4.24
N PRO A 65 -10.58 21.64 -5.47
CA PRO A 65 -10.49 20.84 -6.70
C PRO A 65 -9.18 20.01 -6.79
N ASP A 66 -8.10 20.51 -6.21
CA ASP A 66 -6.80 19.82 -6.23
C ASP A 66 -6.80 18.56 -5.38
N ALA A 67 -7.58 18.51 -4.30
CA ALA A 67 -7.62 17.36 -3.42
C ALA A 67 -8.18 16.13 -4.13
N LEU A 68 -7.46 15.01 -4.10
CA LEU A 68 -7.96 13.75 -4.67
C LEU A 68 -9.22 13.29 -3.94
N PHE A 69 -9.14 13.08 -2.64
CA PHE A 69 -10.25 12.57 -1.83
C PHE A 69 -11.02 13.70 -1.15
N LEU A 70 -12.32 13.73 -1.36
CA LEU A 70 -13.22 14.78 -0.87
C LEU A 70 -14.15 14.24 0.23
N SER A 71 -14.50 15.13 1.13
CA SER A 71 -15.63 14.99 2.04
C SER A 71 -16.94 15.31 1.32
N LYS A 72 -18.09 14.99 1.91
CA LYS A 72 -19.43 15.40 1.42
C LYS A 72 -19.60 16.93 1.26
N LYS A 73 -18.70 17.73 1.87
CA LYS A 73 -18.69 19.19 1.77
C LYS A 73 -17.78 19.70 0.63
N GLY A 74 -17.30 18.84 -0.25
CA GLY A 74 -16.42 19.21 -1.36
C GLY A 74 -15.01 19.66 -0.96
N ARG A 75 -14.60 19.44 0.29
CA ARG A 75 -13.26 19.75 0.79
C ARG A 75 -12.45 18.47 0.98
N ARG A 76 -11.15 18.59 1.06
CA ARG A 76 -10.22 17.47 1.35
C ARG A 76 -10.74 16.64 2.53
N ILE A 77 -10.75 15.33 2.34
CA ILE A 77 -11.18 14.39 3.36
C ILE A 77 -10.25 14.46 4.59
N SER A 78 -10.81 14.37 5.79
CA SER A 78 -10.03 14.32 7.02
C SER A 78 -9.56 12.89 7.33
N ARG A 79 -8.46 12.75 8.09
CA ARG A 79 -7.97 11.45 8.58
C ARG A 79 -9.06 10.68 9.33
N ARG A 80 -9.77 11.38 10.23
CA ARG A 80 -10.88 10.80 11.02
C ARG A 80 -11.98 10.23 10.12
N ARG A 81 -12.33 10.95 9.02
CA ARG A 81 -13.37 10.45 8.10
C ARG A 81 -12.90 9.21 7.34
N VAL A 82 -11.63 9.14 6.95
CA VAL A 82 -11.08 7.92 6.32
C VAL A 82 -11.11 6.74 7.30
N GLU A 83 -10.75 6.94 8.57
CA GLU A 83 -10.82 5.90 9.60
C GLU A 83 -12.27 5.43 9.79
N GLN A 84 -13.23 6.35 9.84
CA GLN A 84 -14.66 6.01 9.92
C GLN A 84 -15.13 5.20 8.70
N ILE A 85 -14.73 5.57 7.48
CA ILE A 85 -15.08 4.81 6.27
C ILE A 85 -14.52 3.39 6.33
N VAL A 86 -13.29 3.23 6.81
CA VAL A 86 -12.70 1.90 7.01
C VAL A 86 -13.52 1.11 8.02
N GLU A 87 -13.87 1.69 9.16
CA GLU A 87 -14.69 1.04 10.19
C GLU A 87 -16.08 0.65 9.66
N GLU A 88 -16.77 1.59 8.99
CA GLU A 88 -18.07 1.34 8.35
C GLU A 88 -18.00 0.16 7.36
N THR A 89 -16.91 0.09 6.57
CA THR A 89 -16.69 -1.02 5.63
C THR A 89 -16.47 -2.34 6.35
N LEU A 90 -15.68 -2.33 7.43
CA LEU A 90 -15.43 -3.53 8.23
C LEU A 90 -16.71 -4.04 8.91
N GLN A 91 -17.56 -3.13 9.38
CA GLN A 91 -18.88 -3.48 9.93
C GLN A 91 -19.77 -4.14 8.85
N ALA A 92 -19.85 -3.52 7.68
CA ALA A 92 -20.67 -4.03 6.57
C ALA A 92 -20.21 -5.42 6.08
N THR A 93 -18.93 -5.77 6.26
CA THR A 93 -18.36 -7.06 5.86
C THR A 93 -18.25 -8.08 7.00
N GLY A 94 -18.76 -7.77 8.20
CA GLY A 94 -18.68 -8.67 9.36
C GLY A 94 -17.27 -8.80 9.95
N LEU A 95 -16.38 -7.88 9.64
CA LEU A 95 -15.00 -7.87 10.12
C LEU A 95 -14.76 -6.89 11.29
N SER A 96 -15.82 -6.25 11.79
CA SER A 96 -15.74 -5.38 12.97
C SER A 96 -15.28 -6.15 14.21
N GLY A 97 -14.60 -5.46 15.12
CA GLY A 97 -14.09 -6.06 16.36
C GLY A 97 -12.83 -6.94 16.20
N LYS A 98 -12.36 -7.21 14.99
CA LYS A 98 -11.13 -7.99 14.74
C LYS A 98 -9.84 -7.16 14.86
N GLY A 99 -9.95 -5.93 15.40
CA GLY A 99 -8.82 -5.03 15.59
C GLY A 99 -8.15 -4.59 14.29
N ILE A 100 -8.86 -4.63 13.15
CA ILE A 100 -8.37 -4.13 11.86
C ILE A 100 -8.46 -2.61 11.88
N SER A 101 -7.40 -1.94 11.41
CA SER A 101 -7.30 -0.50 11.32
C SER A 101 -6.53 -0.11 10.07
N VAL A 102 -6.54 1.17 9.71
CA VAL A 102 -5.74 1.69 8.58
C VAL A 102 -4.27 1.29 8.71
N HIS A 103 -3.72 1.31 9.93
CA HIS A 103 -2.34 0.88 10.17
C HIS A 103 -2.15 -0.62 9.89
N LYS A 104 -3.11 -1.46 10.30
CA LYS A 104 -3.08 -2.90 10.01
C LYS A 104 -3.27 -3.21 8.52
N LEU A 105 -4.10 -2.45 7.79
CA LEU A 105 -4.20 -2.59 6.33
C LEU A 105 -2.85 -2.33 5.64
N ARG A 106 -2.12 -1.29 6.07
CA ARG A 106 -0.76 -1.03 5.57
C ARG A 106 0.20 -2.17 5.95
N HIS A 107 0.09 -2.70 7.16
CA HIS A 107 0.90 -3.84 7.60
C HIS A 107 0.62 -5.08 6.75
N THR A 108 -0.65 -5.35 6.47
CA THR A 108 -1.07 -6.43 5.56
C THR A 108 -0.48 -6.24 4.16
N ALA A 109 -0.53 -5.02 3.61
CA ALA A 109 0.09 -4.71 2.31
C ALA A 109 1.58 -5.07 2.29
N ALA A 110 2.32 -4.67 3.34
CA ALA A 110 3.74 -4.97 3.47
C ALA A 110 4.01 -6.49 3.52
N THR A 111 3.21 -7.21 4.31
CA THR A 111 3.30 -8.67 4.42
C THR A 111 3.05 -9.35 3.07
N LEU A 112 1.99 -8.92 2.35
CA LEU A 112 1.65 -9.49 1.03
C LEU A 112 2.73 -9.19 -0.01
N MET A 113 3.29 -7.98 -0.03
CA MET A 113 4.40 -7.62 -0.93
C MET A 113 5.64 -8.48 -0.65
N TYR A 114 5.95 -8.71 0.62
CA TYR A 114 7.09 -9.51 1.01
C TYR A 114 6.89 -11.00 0.68
N GLN A 115 5.73 -11.56 0.98
CA GLN A 115 5.46 -13.00 0.82
C GLN A 115 5.20 -13.42 -0.63
N TYR A 116 4.51 -12.57 -1.40
CA TYR A 116 4.01 -12.92 -2.73
C TYR A 116 4.57 -12.04 -3.85
N GLY A 117 5.08 -10.85 -3.50
CA GLY A 117 5.61 -9.90 -4.47
C GLY A 117 7.07 -10.11 -4.83
N ASN A 118 7.73 -11.09 -4.24
CA ASN A 118 9.17 -11.34 -4.41
C ASN A 118 10.03 -10.10 -4.10
N VAL A 119 9.57 -9.26 -3.16
CA VAL A 119 10.18 -7.99 -2.80
C VAL A 119 11.12 -8.20 -1.62
N ASP A 120 12.40 -7.85 -1.78
CA ASP A 120 13.36 -7.90 -0.68
C ASP A 120 13.11 -6.81 0.38
N THR A 121 13.72 -6.96 1.55
CA THR A 121 13.53 -6.06 2.69
C THR A 121 13.92 -4.62 2.40
N LEU A 122 14.95 -4.40 1.58
CA LEU A 122 15.43 -3.06 1.24
C LEU A 122 14.43 -2.35 0.32
N THR A 123 13.98 -3.04 -0.72
CA THR A 123 12.95 -2.56 -1.63
C THR A 123 11.63 -2.29 -0.88
N LEU A 124 11.24 -3.20 0.03
CA LEU A 124 10.05 -3.00 0.86
C LEU A 124 10.17 -1.76 1.75
N LYS A 125 11.34 -1.51 2.33
CA LYS A 125 11.62 -0.29 3.10
C LYS A 125 11.41 0.97 2.25
N GLU A 126 11.88 0.98 1.01
CA GLU A 126 11.71 2.10 0.09
C GLU A 126 10.23 2.31 -0.27
N ILE A 127 9.53 1.26 -0.68
CA ILE A 127 8.09 1.30 -0.99
C ILE A 127 7.30 1.88 0.18
N LEU A 128 7.59 1.41 1.39
CA LEU A 128 6.89 1.87 2.59
C LEU A 128 7.38 3.23 3.09
N GLY A 129 8.55 3.69 2.69
CA GLY A 129 9.19 4.92 3.19
C GLY A 129 9.51 4.81 4.69
N HIS A 130 10.09 3.69 5.13
CA HIS A 130 10.59 3.51 6.49
C HIS A 130 11.95 4.17 6.64
N LYS A 131 12.17 4.89 7.74
CA LYS A 131 13.47 5.52 8.03
C LYS A 131 14.54 4.50 8.42
N SER A 132 14.15 3.40 9.05
CA SER A 132 15.03 2.34 9.56
C SER A 132 14.68 0.99 8.95
N ILE A 133 15.69 0.16 8.69
CA ILE A 133 15.53 -1.24 8.29
C ILE A 133 14.85 -2.03 9.40
N ALA A 134 15.18 -1.78 10.66
CA ALA A 134 14.58 -2.47 11.81
C ALA A 134 13.03 -2.45 11.79
N THR A 135 12.42 -1.38 11.26
CA THR A 135 10.95 -1.32 11.11
C THR A 135 10.42 -2.25 10.00
N THR A 136 11.29 -2.66 9.08
CA THR A 136 10.95 -3.55 7.96
C THR A 136 11.33 -5.00 8.29
N GLU A 137 12.31 -5.23 9.14
CA GLU A 137 12.77 -6.56 9.58
C GLU A 137 11.67 -7.39 10.25
N ILE A 138 10.65 -6.75 10.84
CA ILE A 138 9.48 -7.45 11.39
C ILE A 138 8.77 -8.32 10.34
N TYR A 139 8.93 -8.05 9.06
CA TYR A 139 8.34 -8.83 7.97
C TYR A 139 9.21 -10.02 7.56
N THR A 140 10.52 -9.99 7.85
CA THR A 140 11.46 -11.05 7.49
C THR A 140 11.26 -12.32 8.32
N HIS A 141 10.70 -12.19 9.52
CA HIS A 141 10.41 -13.34 10.39
C HIS A 141 9.15 -14.12 9.97
N LEU A 142 8.42 -13.66 8.95
CA LEU A 142 7.11 -14.21 8.59
C LEU A 142 7.16 -15.40 7.64
N SER A 143 8.33 -15.83 7.12
CA SER A 143 8.32 -17.01 6.27
C SER A 143 9.62 -17.83 6.27
N ASN A 144 9.57 -18.96 6.93
CA ASN A 144 10.48 -20.09 6.66
C ASN A 144 10.42 -20.52 5.18
N ASP A 145 9.32 -20.21 4.49
CA ASP A 145 9.11 -20.53 3.07
C ASP A 145 10.05 -19.75 2.15
N ILE A 146 10.41 -18.50 2.47
CA ILE A 146 11.39 -17.73 1.69
C ILE A 146 12.78 -18.33 1.80
N LEU A 147 13.19 -18.78 3.01
CA LEU A 147 14.48 -19.44 3.21
C LEU A 147 14.53 -20.78 2.48
N LYS A 148 13.43 -21.55 2.51
CA LYS A 148 13.30 -22.80 1.79
C LYS A 148 13.33 -22.57 0.27
N ASN A 149 12.54 -21.63 -0.23
CA ASN A 149 12.52 -21.27 -1.64
C ASN A 149 13.88 -20.76 -2.13
N ALA A 150 14.61 -19.99 -1.32
CA ALA A 150 15.96 -19.53 -1.65
C ALA A 150 16.94 -20.73 -1.76
N ALA A 151 16.85 -21.70 -0.87
CA ALA A 151 17.65 -22.90 -0.96
C ALA A 151 17.30 -23.74 -2.20
N ASP A 152 16.01 -23.91 -2.48
CA ASP A 152 15.52 -24.70 -3.61
C ASP A 152 15.78 -24.00 -4.97
N SER A 153 15.85 -22.67 -4.98
CA SER A 153 16.17 -21.86 -6.16
C SER A 153 17.67 -21.78 -6.48
N SER A 154 18.53 -22.35 -5.63
CA SER A 154 19.97 -22.38 -5.91
C SER A 154 20.25 -23.17 -7.18
N PRO A 155 21.05 -22.63 -8.15
CA PRO A 155 21.45 -23.36 -9.36
C PRO A 155 22.12 -24.69 -9.04
N LEU A 156 22.62 -24.86 -7.83
CA LEU A 156 23.32 -26.06 -7.34
C LEU A 156 22.38 -27.01 -6.58
N ALA A 157 21.14 -26.66 -6.30
CA ALA A 157 20.21 -27.49 -5.52
C ALA A 157 19.97 -28.88 -6.11
N ASN A 158 20.09 -29.02 -7.44
CA ASN A 158 19.81 -30.26 -8.18
C ASN A 158 21.06 -31.01 -8.66
N ILE A 159 22.25 -30.66 -8.20
CA ILE A 159 23.46 -31.40 -8.56
C ILE A 159 23.46 -32.79 -7.90
N LYS A 160 23.18 -33.81 -8.70
CA LYS A 160 23.36 -35.20 -8.28
C LYS A 160 24.83 -35.55 -8.25
N ASN A 161 25.37 -35.83 -7.07
CA ASN A 161 26.71 -36.46 -6.97
C ASN A 161 26.69 -37.77 -7.74
N LYS A 162 27.38 -37.85 -8.88
CA LYS A 162 27.68 -39.12 -9.51
C LYS A 162 28.58 -39.89 -8.54
N LYS A 163 28.01 -40.86 -7.83
CA LYS A 163 28.84 -41.87 -7.12
C LYS A 163 29.70 -42.55 -8.17
N LYS A 164 31.03 -42.47 -8.00
CA LYS A 164 31.98 -43.34 -8.67
C LYS A 164 31.88 -44.75 -8.12
#